data_bb82164a96a30a282f74cee16aca67a0
#
_entry.id   bb82164a96a30a282f74cee16aca67a0
#
_cell.length_a   1.000
_cell.length_b   1.000
_cell.length_c   1.000
_cell.angle_alpha   90.00
_cell.angle_beta   90.00
_cell.angle_gamma   90.00
#
_symmetry.space_group_name_H-M   'P 1'
#
loop_
_entity.id
_entity.type
_entity.pdbx_description
1 polymer ?
#
loop_
_entity_poly.entity_id
_entity_poly.type
_entity_poly.pdbx_seq_one_letter_code
_entity_poly.pdbx_strand_id
1 'polypeptide(L)'
;EQKDWSLHSETLLTDGPCIVTVTAEAGDTATAESYRVSEAGLHLFRLDMRDFPGAERVTVDAGTCGTVVYSVTPAVQGQVRLAWRSSAGSVEHYTFPIVRTTTVRTERREAEGPQGRVVAAAETDREIVLVSAYETRSMLEPLAELTATAAAWIVTEKCYIPVDIATEEAVVQRRGTLSCLEIAIRPKRKKHAAWN
;
A
#
# COMPACT_ATOMS: atom_id res chain seq x y z
N GLU A 1 16.60 13.07 2.27
CA GLU A 1 15.85 12.60 3.45
C GLU A 1 15.17 11.29 3.06
N GLN A 2 15.68 10.18 3.58
CA GLN A 2 15.19 8.84 3.28
C GLN A 2 13.86 8.67 4.02
N LYS A 3 12.76 8.51 3.28
CA LYS A 3 11.44 8.30 3.88
C LYS A 3 11.42 6.95 4.57
N ASP A 4 11.24 7.00 5.87
CA ASP A 4 11.28 5.84 6.74
C ASP A 4 9.91 5.13 6.76
N TRP A 5 9.74 4.11 5.90
CA TRP A 5 8.57 3.24 5.85
C TRP A 5 8.67 2.07 6.84
N SER A 6 9.25 2.32 7.99
CA SER A 6 9.64 1.30 8.94
C SER A 6 8.50 0.73 9.79
N LEU A 7 7.36 1.42 9.86
CA LEU A 7 6.27 1.07 10.76
C LEU A 7 5.16 0.29 10.07
N HIS A 8 4.92 -0.93 10.54
CA HIS A 8 3.81 -1.80 10.15
C HIS A 8 2.89 -2.02 11.34
N SER A 9 1.59 -2.11 11.09
CA SER A 9 0.60 -2.44 12.11
C SER A 9 -0.13 -3.70 11.67
N GLU A 10 -0.08 -4.73 12.49
CA GLU A 10 -0.79 -5.99 12.31
C GLU A 10 -1.87 -6.14 13.34
N THR A 11 -2.98 -6.71 12.92
CA THR A 11 -4.10 -7.02 13.79
C THR A 11 -4.18 -8.53 13.97
N LEU A 12 -4.03 -8.99 15.20
CA LEU A 12 -4.10 -10.40 15.57
C LEU A 12 -5.36 -10.64 16.39
N LEU A 13 -6.19 -11.58 15.95
CA LEU A 13 -7.31 -12.09 16.72
C LEU A 13 -6.90 -13.42 17.35
N THR A 14 -6.98 -13.50 18.68
CA THR A 14 -6.65 -14.71 19.44
C THR A 14 -7.84 -15.18 20.26
N ASP A 15 -8.01 -16.49 20.37
CA ASP A 15 -9.01 -17.15 21.23
C ASP A 15 -8.44 -17.50 22.61
N GLY A 16 -7.16 -17.23 22.85
CA GLY A 16 -6.49 -17.47 24.13
C GLY A 16 -5.06 -16.94 24.14
N PRO A 17 -4.32 -17.23 25.22
CA PRO A 17 -2.92 -16.85 25.30
C PRO A 17 -2.11 -17.47 24.17
N CYS A 18 -1.28 -16.67 23.51
CA CYS A 18 -0.38 -17.15 22.47
C CYS A 18 1.01 -16.47 22.56
N ILE A 19 1.98 -17.03 21.86
CA ILE A 19 3.30 -16.43 21.67
C ILE A 19 3.39 -16.00 20.21
N VAL A 20 3.69 -14.74 20.00
CA VAL A 20 4.00 -14.19 18.67
C VAL A 20 5.49 -14.12 18.54
N THR A 21 6.06 -14.83 17.58
CA THR A 21 7.50 -14.78 17.28
C THR A 21 7.73 -13.99 16.02
N VAL A 22 8.57 -12.98 16.12
CA VAL A 22 9.03 -12.18 14.97
C VAL A 22 10.44 -12.64 14.63
N THR A 23 10.61 -13.19 13.45
CA THR A 23 11.91 -13.65 12.94
C THR A 23 12.33 -12.75 11.78
N ALA A 24 13.47 -12.11 11.88
CA ALA A 24 14.06 -11.29 10.82
C ALA A 24 15.28 -12.01 10.23
N GLU A 25 15.30 -12.17 8.92
CA GLU A 25 16.37 -12.82 8.16
C GLU A 25 17.14 -11.77 7.36
N ALA A 26 18.46 -11.75 7.51
CA ALA A 26 19.38 -10.87 6.79
C ALA A 26 20.55 -11.72 6.24
N GLY A 27 20.50 -12.09 4.96
CA GLY A 27 21.43 -13.05 4.37
C GLY A 27 21.41 -14.38 5.13
N ASP A 28 22.57 -14.80 5.66
CA ASP A 28 22.72 -16.05 6.42
C ASP A 28 22.41 -15.91 7.92
N THR A 29 22.00 -14.74 8.38
CA THR A 29 21.71 -14.47 9.79
C THR A 29 20.21 -14.34 10.02
N ALA A 30 19.74 -14.90 11.14
CA ALA A 30 18.36 -14.73 11.58
C ALA A 30 18.36 -14.27 13.05
N THR A 31 17.52 -13.29 13.34
CA THR A 31 17.23 -12.83 14.70
C THR A 31 15.76 -13.05 14.99
N ALA A 32 15.45 -13.48 16.22
CA ALA A 32 14.06 -13.73 16.62
C ALA A 32 13.75 -13.05 17.96
N GLU A 33 12.57 -12.43 18.02
CA GLU A 33 12.01 -11.86 19.24
C GLU A 33 10.63 -12.46 19.47
N SER A 34 10.28 -12.70 20.74
CA SER A 34 8.99 -13.30 21.11
C SER A 34 8.21 -12.39 22.03
N TYR A 35 6.94 -12.22 21.72
CA TYR A 35 5.97 -11.43 22.46
C TYR A 35 4.87 -12.31 22.98
N ARG A 36 4.53 -12.17 24.26
CA ARG A 36 3.46 -12.95 24.89
C ARG A 36 2.15 -12.16 24.88
N VAL A 37 1.14 -12.73 24.27
CA VAL A 37 -0.25 -12.29 24.39
C VAL A 37 -0.90 -13.11 25.48
N SER A 38 -1.43 -12.46 26.51
CA SER A 38 -1.93 -13.14 27.72
C SER A 38 -3.43 -13.43 27.68
N GLU A 39 -4.18 -12.75 26.82
CA GLU A 39 -5.65 -12.79 26.82
C GLU A 39 -6.18 -13.03 25.41
N ALA A 40 -7.39 -13.62 25.33
CA ALA A 40 -8.15 -13.70 24.09
C ALA A 40 -8.63 -12.29 23.67
N GLY A 41 -8.70 -12.04 22.39
CA GLY A 41 -9.21 -10.78 21.85
C GLY A 41 -8.47 -10.27 20.64
N LEU A 42 -8.76 -9.03 20.30
CA LEU A 42 -8.14 -8.32 19.19
C LEU A 42 -6.91 -7.55 19.69
N HIS A 43 -5.74 -7.89 19.18
CA HIS A 43 -4.47 -7.29 19.54
C HIS A 43 -3.89 -6.55 18.35
N LEU A 44 -3.41 -5.34 18.56
CA LEU A 44 -2.69 -4.56 17.57
C LEU A 44 -1.18 -4.69 17.83
N PHE A 45 -0.48 -5.34 16.90
CA PHE A 45 0.97 -5.40 16.88
C PHE A 45 1.53 -4.27 16.04
N ARG A 46 2.55 -3.64 16.56
CA ARG A 46 3.31 -2.61 15.86
C ARG A 46 4.70 -3.14 15.62
N LEU A 47 5.01 -3.38 14.35
CA LEU A 47 6.32 -3.83 13.91
C LEU A 47 7.11 -2.62 13.39
N ASP A 48 8.24 -2.33 14.02
CA ASP A 48 9.15 -1.30 13.56
C ASP A 48 10.33 -1.96 12.84
N MET A 49 10.43 -1.76 11.54
CA MET A 49 11.51 -2.36 10.74
C MET A 49 12.89 -1.82 11.07
N ARG A 50 12.98 -0.71 11.82
CA ARG A 50 14.26 -0.17 12.33
C ARG A 50 14.89 -1.07 13.39
N ASP A 51 14.07 -1.89 14.06
CA ASP A 51 14.56 -2.87 15.05
C ASP A 51 15.25 -4.06 14.36
N PHE A 52 15.05 -4.22 13.03
CA PHE A 52 15.61 -5.31 12.23
C PHE A 52 16.45 -4.77 11.05
N PRO A 53 17.57 -4.08 11.31
CA PRO A 53 18.38 -3.47 10.27
C PRO A 53 18.95 -4.51 9.31
N GLY A 54 18.80 -4.28 8.00
CA GLY A 54 19.30 -5.16 6.96
C GLY A 54 18.48 -6.42 6.71
N ALA A 55 17.33 -6.58 7.38
CA ALA A 55 16.43 -7.70 7.13
C ALA A 55 15.90 -7.67 5.69
N GLU A 56 15.95 -8.81 5.02
CA GLU A 56 15.36 -9.05 3.70
C GLU A 56 13.98 -9.70 3.81
N ARG A 57 13.76 -10.42 4.91
CA ARG A 57 12.48 -11.04 5.24
C ARG A 57 12.19 -10.90 6.72
N VAL A 58 10.94 -10.61 7.05
CA VAL A 58 10.44 -10.64 8.42
C VAL A 58 9.20 -11.52 8.48
N THR A 59 9.25 -12.53 9.33
CA THR A 59 8.16 -13.47 9.57
C THR A 59 7.56 -13.20 10.94
N VAL A 60 6.27 -12.96 10.99
CA VAL A 60 5.49 -12.85 12.23
C VAL A 60 4.67 -14.12 12.36
N ASP A 61 5.04 -14.97 13.29
CA ASP A 61 4.39 -16.25 13.55
C ASP A 61 3.61 -16.20 14.87
N ALA A 62 2.31 -16.33 14.80
CA ALA A 62 1.41 -16.38 15.95
C ALA A 62 0.87 -17.81 16.19
N GLY A 63 1.59 -18.83 15.74
CA GLY A 63 1.22 -20.24 15.89
C GLY A 63 -0.10 -20.57 15.19
N THR A 64 -1.08 -21.07 15.97
CA THR A 64 -2.41 -21.43 15.43
C THR A 64 -3.21 -20.25 14.92
N CYS A 65 -2.86 -19.02 15.30
CA CYS A 65 -3.53 -17.80 14.85
C CYS A 65 -3.05 -17.33 13.47
N GLY A 66 -1.98 -17.92 12.93
CA GLY A 66 -1.48 -17.65 11.58
C GLY A 66 -0.05 -17.12 11.54
N THR A 67 0.46 -17.03 10.32
CA THR A 67 1.80 -16.54 10.03
C THR A 67 1.74 -15.53 8.90
N VAL A 68 2.39 -14.38 9.08
CA VAL A 68 2.52 -13.34 8.06
C VAL A 68 3.99 -13.16 7.70
N VAL A 69 4.29 -13.06 6.42
CA VAL A 69 5.66 -12.89 5.91
C VAL A 69 5.77 -11.58 5.15
N TYR A 70 6.72 -10.76 5.57
CA TYR A 70 7.08 -9.52 4.89
C TYR A 70 8.38 -9.70 4.10
N SER A 71 8.35 -9.37 2.83
CA SER A 71 9.57 -9.18 2.04
C SER A 71 9.99 -7.71 2.15
N VAL A 72 11.19 -7.49 2.64
CA VAL A 72 11.75 -6.15 2.82
C VAL A 72 12.59 -5.81 1.61
N THR A 73 12.20 -4.78 0.88
CA THR A 73 12.93 -4.32 -0.31
C THR A 73 13.59 -2.98 -0.03
N PRO A 74 14.77 -2.71 -0.62
CA PRO A 74 15.40 -1.40 -0.50
C PRO A 74 14.46 -0.28 -0.95
N ALA A 75 14.50 0.84 -0.21
CA ALA A 75 13.71 2.00 -0.55
C ALA A 75 14.15 2.60 -1.88
N VAL A 76 13.20 2.79 -2.80
CA VAL A 76 13.41 3.44 -4.10
C VAL A 76 12.79 4.83 -4.08
N GLN A 77 13.51 5.82 -4.60
CA GLN A 77 12.99 7.18 -4.67
C GLN A 77 11.73 7.24 -5.54
N GLY A 78 10.67 7.85 -5.01
CA GLY A 78 9.40 7.99 -5.72
C GLY A 78 8.48 6.77 -5.63
N GLN A 79 8.86 5.72 -4.90
CA GLN A 79 7.97 4.59 -4.63
C GLN A 79 6.67 5.02 -3.95
N VAL A 80 5.61 4.28 -4.20
CA VAL A 80 4.29 4.51 -3.59
C VAL A 80 3.83 3.25 -2.89
N ARG A 81 3.56 3.35 -1.59
CA ARG A 81 2.99 2.27 -0.82
C ARG A 81 1.47 2.38 -0.82
N LEU A 82 0.80 1.31 -1.21
CA LEU A 82 -0.64 1.15 -1.07
C LEU A 82 -0.95 0.24 0.10
N ALA A 83 -2.06 0.54 0.75
CA ALA A 83 -2.77 -0.38 1.62
C ALA A 83 -4.17 -0.58 1.05
N TRP A 84 -4.72 -1.78 1.17
CA TRP A 84 -6.09 -2.06 0.72
C TRP A 84 -6.74 -3.09 1.62
N ARG A 85 -8.06 -3.10 1.61
CA ARG A 85 -8.83 -4.12 2.30
C ARG A 85 -8.97 -5.34 1.39
N SER A 86 -8.43 -6.47 1.84
CA SER A 86 -8.56 -7.75 1.13
C SER A 86 -9.99 -8.29 1.19
N SER A 87 -10.29 -9.28 0.37
CA SER A 87 -11.57 -10.01 0.39
C SER A 87 -11.80 -10.73 1.72
N ALA A 88 -10.75 -11.13 2.44
CA ALA A 88 -10.80 -11.70 3.76
C ALA A 88 -11.02 -10.68 4.89
N GLY A 89 -10.98 -9.37 4.58
CA GLY A 89 -11.19 -8.28 5.54
C GLY A 89 -9.92 -7.76 6.21
N SER A 90 -8.76 -8.39 5.97
CA SER A 90 -7.46 -7.88 6.42
C SER A 90 -7.03 -6.64 5.63
N VAL A 91 -6.06 -5.91 6.17
CA VAL A 91 -5.41 -4.81 5.47
C VAL A 91 -4.07 -5.29 4.93
N GLU A 92 -4.01 -5.40 3.62
CA GLU A 92 -2.81 -5.79 2.90
C GLU A 92 -2.00 -4.56 2.49
N HIS A 93 -0.71 -4.76 2.25
CA HIS A 93 0.22 -3.70 1.89
C HIS A 93 1.13 -4.14 0.75
N TYR A 94 1.38 -3.23 -0.20
CA TYR A 94 2.41 -3.43 -1.22
C TYR A 94 3.08 -2.09 -1.58
N THR A 95 4.39 -2.12 -1.80
CA THR A 95 5.14 -0.93 -2.22
C THR A 95 5.45 -1.04 -3.70
N PHE A 96 4.83 -0.18 -4.49
CA PHE A 96 5.08 -0.05 -5.93
C PHE A 96 6.36 0.75 -6.13
N PRO A 97 7.42 0.15 -6.69
CA PRO A 97 8.70 0.83 -6.88
C PRO A 97 8.66 1.88 -7.98
N ILE A 98 7.70 1.77 -8.92
CA ILE A 98 7.67 2.60 -10.12
C ILE A 98 6.34 3.36 -10.20
N VAL A 99 6.43 4.70 -10.28
CA VAL A 99 5.35 5.56 -10.76
C VAL A 99 5.60 5.80 -12.26
N ARG A 100 4.81 5.13 -13.11
CA ARG A 100 4.97 5.23 -14.56
C ARG A 100 4.50 6.58 -15.09
N THR A 101 3.32 7.00 -14.65
CA THR A 101 2.69 8.22 -15.15
C THR A 101 1.90 8.90 -14.05
N THR A 102 1.95 10.21 -14.02
CA THR A 102 1.03 11.04 -13.23
C THR A 102 0.33 11.99 -14.19
N THR A 103 -0.97 11.80 -14.36
CA THR A 103 -1.81 12.64 -15.22
C THR A 103 -2.64 13.58 -14.37
N VAL A 104 -2.67 14.85 -14.74
CA VAL A 104 -3.52 15.86 -14.12
C VAL A 104 -4.52 16.33 -15.16
N ARG A 105 -5.80 16.12 -14.89
CA ARG A 105 -6.90 16.61 -15.71
C ARG A 105 -7.57 17.77 -14.99
N THR A 106 -7.74 18.88 -15.70
CA THR A 106 -8.39 20.08 -15.16
C THR A 106 -9.65 20.37 -15.97
N GLU A 107 -10.79 20.40 -15.31
CA GLU A 107 -12.04 20.91 -15.85
C GLU A 107 -12.24 22.36 -15.38
N ARG A 108 -12.50 23.26 -16.33
CA ARG A 108 -12.70 24.68 -16.05
C ARG A 108 -14.14 25.05 -16.34
N ARG A 109 -14.73 25.84 -15.44
CA ARG A 109 -16.01 26.52 -15.67
C ARG A 109 -15.71 27.97 -15.98
N GLU A 110 -16.14 28.42 -17.14
CA GLU A 110 -15.98 29.78 -17.60
C GLU A 110 -17.29 30.56 -17.38
N ALA A 111 -17.15 31.84 -17.08
CA ALA A 111 -18.25 32.79 -16.99
C ALA A 111 -17.92 34.02 -17.82
N GLU A 112 -18.95 34.76 -18.28
CA GLU A 112 -18.77 36.06 -18.93
C GLU A 112 -18.59 37.13 -17.86
N GLY A 113 -17.51 37.87 -17.94
CA GLY A 113 -17.21 39.03 -17.10
C GLY A 113 -17.13 40.31 -17.90
N PRO A 114 -16.98 41.47 -17.24
CA PRO A 114 -16.91 42.76 -17.90
C PRO A 114 -15.77 42.91 -18.92
N GLN A 115 -14.75 42.07 -18.80
CA GLN A 115 -13.56 42.06 -19.67
C GLN A 115 -13.50 40.84 -20.61
N GLY A 116 -14.62 40.11 -20.77
CA GLY A 116 -14.71 38.89 -21.55
C GLY A 116 -14.78 37.64 -20.69
N ARG A 117 -14.47 36.45 -21.26
CA ARG A 117 -14.53 35.16 -20.56
C ARG A 117 -13.47 35.08 -19.47
N VAL A 118 -13.92 34.68 -18.29
CA VAL A 118 -13.08 34.46 -17.11
C VAL A 118 -13.30 33.04 -16.58
N VAL A 119 -12.27 32.44 -16.01
CA VAL A 119 -12.40 31.14 -15.35
C VAL A 119 -13.01 31.37 -13.96
N ALA A 120 -14.26 30.96 -13.77
CA ALA A 120 -14.98 31.12 -12.51
C ALA A 120 -14.66 30.01 -11.50
N ALA A 121 -14.38 28.79 -11.98
CA ALA A 121 -13.98 27.67 -11.14
C ALA A 121 -13.13 26.67 -11.94
N ALA A 122 -12.28 25.93 -11.24
CA ALA A 122 -11.55 24.79 -11.79
C ALA A 122 -11.59 23.59 -10.84
N GLU A 123 -11.81 22.43 -11.40
CA GLU A 123 -11.71 21.14 -10.71
C GLU A 123 -10.54 20.37 -11.28
N THR A 124 -9.69 19.82 -10.42
CA THR A 124 -8.49 19.09 -10.85
C THR A 124 -8.52 17.67 -10.30
N ASP A 125 -8.50 16.72 -11.21
CA ASP A 125 -8.33 15.30 -10.95
C ASP A 125 -6.90 14.87 -11.21
N ARG A 126 -6.41 13.91 -10.40
CA ARG A 126 -5.09 13.31 -10.60
C ARG A 126 -5.23 11.80 -10.71
N GLU A 127 -4.62 11.24 -11.73
CA GLU A 127 -4.47 9.80 -11.92
C GLU A 127 -2.99 9.44 -11.87
N ILE A 128 -2.66 8.39 -11.13
CA ILE A 128 -1.29 7.91 -10.93
C ILE A 128 -1.26 6.45 -11.35
N VAL A 129 -0.39 6.12 -12.29
CA VAL A 129 -0.18 4.75 -12.75
C VAL A 129 1.06 4.18 -12.04
N LEU A 130 0.84 3.12 -11.27
CA LEU A 130 1.84 2.41 -10.48
C LEU A 130 2.19 1.10 -11.16
N VAL A 131 3.46 0.71 -11.10
CA VAL A 131 3.94 -0.59 -11.62
C VAL A 131 4.64 -1.33 -10.49
N SER A 132 4.26 -2.60 -10.30
CA SER A 132 4.91 -3.47 -9.32
C SER A 132 6.34 -3.81 -9.73
N ALA A 133 7.10 -4.40 -8.83
CA ALA A 133 8.31 -5.13 -9.20
C ALA A 133 7.96 -6.30 -10.15
N TYR A 134 8.99 -6.91 -10.73
CA TYR A 134 8.83 -8.17 -11.42
C TYR A 134 8.62 -9.28 -10.40
N GLU A 135 7.42 -9.83 -10.38
CA GLU A 135 6.96 -10.80 -9.39
C GLU A 135 6.55 -12.11 -10.05
N THR A 136 6.55 -13.17 -9.24
CA THR A 136 5.96 -14.45 -9.64
C THR A 136 4.44 -14.35 -9.67
N ARG A 137 3.79 -15.29 -10.38
CA ARG A 137 2.33 -15.37 -10.43
C ARG A 137 1.70 -15.46 -9.04
N SER A 138 2.30 -16.23 -8.12
CA SER A 138 1.80 -16.40 -6.75
C SER A 138 1.80 -15.10 -5.93
N MET A 139 2.64 -14.12 -6.28
CA MET A 139 2.64 -12.79 -5.67
C MET A 139 1.68 -11.83 -6.38
N LEU A 140 1.53 -11.97 -7.69
CA LEU A 140 0.66 -11.08 -8.47
C LEU A 140 -0.84 -11.41 -8.33
N GLU A 141 -1.21 -12.67 -8.08
CA GLU A 141 -2.62 -13.06 -7.88
C GLU A 141 -3.25 -12.35 -6.66
N PRO A 142 -2.66 -12.37 -5.45
CA PRO A 142 -3.16 -11.57 -4.33
C PRO A 142 -3.13 -10.05 -4.60
N LEU A 143 -2.10 -9.57 -5.30
CA LEU A 143 -1.98 -8.15 -5.63
C LEU A 143 -3.07 -7.70 -6.62
N ALA A 144 -3.54 -8.58 -7.49
CA ALA A 144 -4.64 -8.29 -8.41
C ALA A 144 -5.99 -8.09 -7.72
N GLU A 145 -6.16 -8.54 -6.46
CA GLU A 145 -7.35 -8.24 -5.64
C GLU A 145 -7.55 -6.72 -5.45
N LEU A 146 -6.51 -5.90 -5.64
CA LEU A 146 -6.63 -4.45 -5.68
C LEU A 146 -7.71 -3.97 -6.64
N THR A 147 -7.93 -4.64 -7.77
CA THR A 147 -8.95 -4.25 -8.75
C THR A 147 -10.37 -4.39 -8.22
N ALA A 148 -10.59 -5.27 -7.25
CA ALA A 148 -11.89 -5.56 -6.65
C ALA A 148 -12.05 -5.03 -5.22
N THR A 149 -11.04 -4.33 -4.69
CA THR A 149 -11.09 -3.88 -3.30
C THR A 149 -12.15 -2.81 -3.06
N ALA A 150 -12.84 -2.91 -1.92
CA ALA A 150 -13.80 -1.90 -1.49
C ALA A 150 -13.13 -0.61 -0.98
N ALA A 151 -11.86 -0.68 -0.56
CA ALA A 151 -11.16 0.47 0.00
C ALA A 151 -9.63 0.33 -0.17
N ALA A 152 -9.01 1.40 -0.67
CA ALA A 152 -7.57 1.49 -0.82
C ALA A 152 -7.05 2.87 -0.40
N TRP A 153 -5.79 2.91 0.00
CA TRP A 153 -5.13 4.12 0.47
C TRP A 153 -3.69 4.18 0.00
N ILE A 154 -3.20 5.39 -0.29
CA ILE A 154 -1.76 5.65 -0.30
C ILE A 154 -1.32 5.80 1.15
N VAL A 155 -0.33 5.03 1.54
CA VAL A 155 0.26 5.10 2.88
C VAL A 155 1.38 6.12 2.86
N THR A 156 1.28 7.11 3.75
CA THR A 156 2.33 8.11 3.98
C THR A 156 2.78 8.03 5.44
N GLU A 157 3.89 8.66 5.79
CA GLU A 157 4.37 8.74 7.18
C GLU A 157 3.34 9.33 8.15
N LYS A 158 2.46 10.18 7.64
CA LYS A 158 1.53 10.97 8.48
C LYS A 158 0.09 10.46 8.43
N CYS A 159 -0.32 9.85 7.32
CA CYS A 159 -1.72 9.50 7.13
C CYS A 159 -1.93 8.48 5.99
N TYR A 160 -3.11 7.91 5.98
CA TYR A 160 -3.66 7.11 4.89
C TYR A 160 -4.51 8.03 4.00
N ILE A 161 -4.11 8.19 2.74
CA ILE A 161 -4.82 9.02 1.76
C ILE A 161 -5.74 8.10 0.95
N PRO A 162 -7.08 8.23 1.08
CA PRO A 162 -8.00 7.35 0.37
C PRO A 162 -7.91 7.56 -1.14
N VAL A 163 -7.91 6.45 -1.87
CA VAL A 163 -7.87 6.42 -3.34
C VAL A 163 -8.94 5.51 -3.90
N ASP A 164 -9.33 5.76 -5.13
CA ASP A 164 -10.07 4.83 -5.96
C ASP A 164 -9.11 4.09 -6.88
N ILE A 165 -9.33 2.79 -7.06
CA ILE A 165 -8.64 2.01 -8.07
C ILE A 165 -9.36 2.24 -9.40
N ALA A 166 -8.64 2.76 -10.38
CA ALA A 166 -9.19 3.07 -11.70
C ALA A 166 -8.95 1.93 -12.72
N THR A 167 -8.14 0.94 -12.36
CA THR A 167 -7.88 -0.25 -13.18
C THR A 167 -8.98 -1.26 -12.97
N GLU A 168 -9.64 -1.69 -14.06
CA GLU A 168 -10.68 -2.72 -14.05
C GLU A 168 -10.15 -4.10 -14.43
N GLU A 169 -9.02 -4.16 -15.13
CA GLU A 169 -8.40 -5.38 -15.62
C GLU A 169 -6.92 -5.43 -15.21
N ALA A 170 -6.51 -6.52 -14.58
CA ALA A 170 -5.13 -6.75 -14.16
C ALA A 170 -4.54 -7.98 -14.84
N VAL A 171 -3.40 -7.82 -15.51
CA VAL A 171 -2.69 -8.91 -16.16
C VAL A 171 -1.71 -9.54 -15.17
N VAL A 172 -2.08 -10.69 -14.60
CA VAL A 172 -1.28 -11.41 -13.58
C VAL A 172 -0.26 -12.38 -14.18
N GLN A 173 -0.34 -12.67 -15.46
CA GLN A 173 0.60 -13.56 -16.15
C GLN A 173 0.81 -13.14 -17.59
N ARG A 174 2.08 -13.04 -17.98
CA ARG A 174 2.52 -12.92 -19.36
C ARG A 174 3.39 -14.14 -19.72
N ARG A 175 3.91 -14.19 -20.95
CA ARG A 175 4.87 -15.21 -21.35
C ARG A 175 6.14 -15.10 -20.50
N GLY A 176 6.46 -16.14 -19.72
CA GLY A 176 7.61 -16.16 -18.80
C GLY A 176 7.21 -16.46 -17.35
N THR A 177 8.20 -16.48 -16.47
CA THR A 177 8.01 -16.79 -15.04
C THR A 177 7.75 -15.56 -14.18
N LEU A 178 8.17 -14.38 -14.63
CA LEU A 178 8.00 -13.11 -13.92
C LEU A 178 7.17 -12.15 -14.76
N SER A 179 6.30 -11.43 -14.10
CA SER A 179 5.47 -10.36 -14.67
C SER A 179 5.39 -9.18 -13.73
N CYS A 180 4.95 -8.04 -14.21
CA CYS A 180 4.63 -6.88 -13.38
C CYS A 180 3.15 -6.53 -13.51
N LEU A 181 2.57 -6.04 -12.44
CA LEU A 181 1.22 -5.53 -12.37
C LEU A 181 1.22 -4.02 -12.54
N GLU A 182 0.28 -3.51 -13.32
CA GLU A 182 0.07 -2.08 -13.51
C GLU A 182 -1.29 -1.69 -12.94
N ILE A 183 -1.32 -0.72 -12.02
CA ILE A 183 -2.52 -0.24 -11.34
C ILE A 183 -2.61 1.28 -11.46
N ALA A 184 -3.73 1.77 -11.95
CA ALA A 184 -4.07 3.19 -11.93
C ALA A 184 -4.89 3.53 -10.70
N ILE A 185 -4.51 4.57 -9.99
CA ILE A 185 -5.21 5.06 -8.80
C ILE A 185 -5.57 6.53 -8.93
N ARG A 186 -6.66 6.94 -8.28
CA ARG A 186 -7.13 8.33 -8.20
C ARG A 186 -7.35 8.71 -6.74
N PRO A 187 -6.63 9.73 -6.21
CA PRO A 187 -6.94 10.26 -4.87
C PRO A 187 -8.38 10.77 -4.81
N LYS A 188 -9.14 10.36 -3.77
CA LYS A 188 -10.56 10.74 -3.62
C LYS A 188 -10.74 12.25 -3.38
N ARG A 189 -9.72 12.93 -2.86
CA ARG A 189 -9.76 14.37 -2.67
C ARG A 189 -9.42 15.09 -3.98
N LYS A 190 -10.42 15.68 -4.60
CA LYS A 190 -10.27 16.62 -5.69
C LYS A 190 -9.83 17.98 -5.17
N LYS A 191 -8.97 18.66 -5.91
CA LYS A 191 -8.63 20.06 -5.63
C LYS A 191 -9.61 20.95 -6.38
N HIS A 192 -10.34 21.77 -5.62
CA HIS A 192 -11.25 22.79 -6.16
C HIS A 192 -10.63 24.16 -5.96
N ALA A 193 -10.69 24.98 -6.97
CA ALA A 193 -10.40 26.39 -6.88
C ALA A 193 -11.61 27.17 -7.46
N ALA A 194 -12.09 28.13 -6.70
CA ALA A 194 -13.10 29.09 -7.13
C ALA A 194 -12.52 30.50 -6.94
N TRP A 195 -12.72 31.35 -7.93
CA TRP A 195 -12.31 32.74 -7.92
C TRP A 195 -13.57 33.60 -7.99
N ASN A 196 -13.72 34.49 -6.99
CA ASN A 196 -14.78 35.50 -6.96
C ASN A 196 -14.34 36.78 -7.66
#